data_a1c7705ebf6973ee3837a252fb2f2af6
#
_entry.id   a1c7705ebf6973ee3837a252fb2f2af6
#
_cell.length_a   1.000
_cell.length_b   1.000
_cell.length_c   1.000
_cell.angle_alpha   90.00
_cell.angle_beta   90.00
_cell.angle_gamma   90.00
#
_symmetry.space_group_name_H-M   'P 1'
#
loop_
_entity.id
_entity.type
_entity.pdbx_description
1 polymer ?
#
loop_
_entity_poly.entity_id
_entity_poly.type
_entity_poly.pdbx_seq_one_letter_code
_entity_poly.pdbx_strand_id
1 'polypeptide(L)'
;MKYSNIQFIELSPNSPLLINKKNITFDCENVFLPVGSETKDIICVGNNGKNEIKVQFTSKEQNDKFLLRVQPPLVALEGGYACEFEIFIQPLCTCKIEEKLSVIGFDMKEGKEIIETVTIKTETEMTTKIDPDELVQEKKIGEGTFGIVYLGIFRGNKVAIKRMKDIQDDEDALIEFEKEIFMLDKFRCDYIIHFYGAVFIPNKICMVTEYAEFGSLQDMMKKEKNIQIRLFMKIKILIDAAKGISYLHSNGILHRDIKPDNILVLSIDESSKVNGKLTDFGSSRNINMMMTNMTFTKGIGTPTYMAPEILQQQKYKKTADIYSFGITMYETFHWGECYPKLLFKFPWAIADFINKGQRRERPDNIPEPIYKLITLCWAQEPKERLPIDSIIEKLESFLQSC
;
A
#
# COMPACT_ATOMS: atom_id res chain seq x y z
N MET A 1 -48.31 -17.27 -8.13
CA MET A 1 -47.58 -17.80 -9.31
C MET A 1 -48.40 -17.95 -10.56
N LYS A 2 -49.68 -18.36 -10.52
CA LYS A 2 -50.56 -18.51 -11.73
C LYS A 2 -50.70 -17.24 -12.61
N TYR A 3 -50.40 -16.08 -12.09
CA TYR A 3 -50.52 -14.78 -12.78
C TYR A 3 -49.17 -14.06 -12.92
N SER A 4 -48.04 -14.74 -12.62
CA SER A 4 -46.71 -14.18 -12.75
C SER A 4 -46.16 -14.43 -14.14
N ASN A 5 -45.49 -13.43 -14.72
CA ASN A 5 -44.72 -13.57 -15.96
C ASN A 5 -43.32 -14.22 -15.73
N ILE A 6 -43.01 -14.58 -14.47
CA ILE A 6 -41.72 -15.18 -14.10
C ILE A 6 -41.79 -16.69 -14.41
N GLN A 7 -40.80 -17.18 -15.13
CA GLN A 7 -40.60 -18.61 -15.32
C GLN A 7 -39.89 -19.21 -14.13
N PHE A 8 -40.53 -20.19 -13.49
CA PHE A 8 -39.96 -20.89 -12.36
C PHE A 8 -39.41 -22.26 -12.78
N ILE A 9 -38.29 -22.66 -12.19
CA ILE A 9 -37.66 -23.96 -12.38
C ILE A 9 -37.57 -24.69 -11.02
N GLU A 10 -37.60 -26.03 -11.06
CA GLU A 10 -37.39 -26.85 -9.88
C GLU A 10 -35.89 -26.84 -9.50
N LEU A 11 -35.63 -26.70 -8.21
CA LEU A 11 -34.27 -26.81 -7.66
C LEU A 11 -33.81 -28.26 -7.57
N SER A 12 -34.68 -29.10 -7.01
CA SER A 12 -34.50 -30.56 -6.96
C SER A 12 -35.85 -31.29 -7.27
N PRO A 13 -35.81 -32.57 -7.67
CA PRO A 13 -37.00 -33.36 -7.92
C PRO A 13 -37.93 -33.41 -6.68
N ASN A 14 -39.21 -33.09 -6.87
CA ASN A 14 -40.23 -33.04 -5.81
C ASN A 14 -40.04 -31.97 -4.74
N SER A 15 -39.16 -31.01 -4.93
CA SER A 15 -39.06 -29.85 -4.04
C SER A 15 -40.31 -28.97 -4.18
N PRO A 16 -40.95 -28.55 -3.08
CA PRO A 16 -42.05 -27.59 -3.14
C PRO A 16 -41.51 -26.17 -3.41
N LEU A 17 -40.23 -25.93 -3.30
CA LEU A 17 -39.61 -24.64 -3.64
C LEU A 17 -39.23 -24.60 -5.11
N LEU A 18 -39.67 -23.55 -5.77
CA LEU A 18 -39.29 -23.20 -7.11
C LEU A 18 -38.48 -21.91 -7.13
N ILE A 19 -37.66 -21.74 -8.16
CA ILE A 19 -36.80 -20.55 -8.28
C ILE A 19 -36.79 -20.06 -9.73
N ASN A 20 -36.54 -18.77 -9.97
CA ASN A 20 -36.46 -18.25 -11.33
C ASN A 20 -35.11 -18.46 -11.99
N LYS A 21 -34.04 -18.62 -11.21
CA LYS A 21 -32.68 -18.87 -11.71
C LYS A 21 -31.81 -19.59 -10.67
N LYS A 22 -30.91 -20.49 -11.13
CA LYS A 22 -29.99 -21.24 -10.26
C LYS A 22 -28.65 -20.53 -10.03
N ASN A 23 -28.31 -19.61 -10.94
CA ASN A 23 -27.06 -18.84 -10.88
C ASN A 23 -27.40 -17.37 -10.67
N ILE A 24 -26.71 -16.74 -9.75
CA ILE A 24 -26.76 -15.33 -9.42
C ILE A 24 -25.53 -14.69 -10.04
N THR A 25 -25.71 -13.76 -10.97
CA THR A 25 -24.63 -13.18 -11.78
C THR A 25 -24.38 -11.71 -11.52
N PHE A 26 -25.31 -11.03 -10.79
CA PHE A 26 -25.25 -9.60 -10.55
C PHE A 26 -25.06 -8.83 -11.86
N ASP A 27 -26.08 -8.85 -12.73
CA ASP A 27 -26.04 -8.17 -14.02
C ASP A 27 -25.81 -6.66 -13.83
N CYS A 28 -24.53 -6.30 -13.85
CA CYS A 28 -24.06 -4.92 -13.89
C CYS A 28 -23.91 -4.50 -15.35
N GLU A 29 -24.03 -3.21 -15.63
CA GLU A 29 -23.63 -2.63 -16.92
C GLU A 29 -22.18 -3.00 -17.31
N ASN A 30 -21.37 -3.34 -16.31
CA ASN A 30 -19.99 -3.84 -16.43
C ASN A 30 -19.95 -5.36 -16.22
N VAL A 31 -19.09 -6.03 -16.99
CA VAL A 31 -18.85 -7.48 -16.91
C VAL A 31 -18.29 -7.89 -15.53
N PHE A 32 -17.71 -6.97 -14.77
CA PHE A 32 -17.02 -7.20 -13.49
C PHE A 32 -17.66 -6.39 -12.36
N LEU A 33 -17.70 -6.98 -11.16
CA LEU A 33 -18.18 -6.30 -9.96
C LEU A 33 -17.18 -5.24 -9.46
N PRO A 34 -17.65 -4.04 -9.10
CA PRO A 34 -16.80 -3.02 -8.50
C PRO A 34 -16.34 -3.45 -7.10
N VAL A 35 -15.05 -3.27 -6.81
CA VAL A 35 -14.47 -3.56 -5.49
C VAL A 35 -14.76 -2.43 -4.51
N GLY A 36 -15.32 -2.78 -3.34
CA GLY A 36 -15.66 -1.82 -2.28
C GLY A 36 -17.05 -1.21 -2.41
N SER A 37 -17.78 -1.52 -3.48
CA SER A 37 -19.17 -1.05 -3.71
C SER A 37 -20.14 -2.21 -3.61
N GLU A 38 -21.33 -1.91 -3.08
CA GLU A 38 -22.41 -2.91 -2.99
C GLU A 38 -23.15 -3.01 -4.31
N THR A 39 -23.35 -4.23 -4.81
CA THR A 39 -24.12 -4.55 -6.00
C THR A 39 -25.22 -5.53 -5.62
N LYS A 40 -26.38 -5.46 -6.29
CA LYS A 40 -27.51 -6.35 -6.00
C LYS A 40 -27.97 -7.11 -7.23
N ASP A 41 -28.52 -8.30 -6.95
CA ASP A 41 -29.29 -9.09 -7.91
C ASP A 41 -30.58 -9.59 -7.25
N ILE A 42 -31.59 -9.89 -8.03
CA ILE A 42 -32.93 -10.30 -7.57
C ILE A 42 -33.14 -11.77 -7.93
N ILE A 43 -33.59 -12.54 -6.94
CA ILE A 43 -33.98 -13.92 -7.10
C ILE A 43 -35.42 -14.11 -6.58
N CYS A 44 -36.25 -14.81 -7.35
CA CYS A 44 -37.63 -15.14 -6.97
C CYS A 44 -37.69 -16.57 -6.46
N VAL A 45 -38.24 -16.77 -5.25
CA VAL A 45 -38.54 -18.08 -4.70
C VAL A 45 -40.06 -18.24 -4.61
N GLY A 46 -40.58 -19.34 -5.15
CA GLY A 46 -41.99 -19.68 -5.11
C GLY A 46 -42.25 -20.95 -4.32
N ASN A 47 -43.42 -21.04 -3.68
CA ASN A 47 -43.92 -22.21 -3.02
C ASN A 47 -44.99 -22.88 -3.88
N ASN A 48 -44.67 -24.05 -4.45
CA ASN A 48 -45.60 -24.86 -5.25
C ASN A 48 -46.34 -25.92 -4.39
N GLY A 49 -46.02 -26.00 -3.09
CA GLY A 49 -46.70 -26.87 -2.15
C GLY A 49 -48.06 -26.36 -1.68
N LYS A 50 -48.71 -27.10 -0.78
CA LYS A 50 -50.03 -26.74 -0.20
C LYS A 50 -49.88 -26.05 1.17
N ASN A 51 -48.78 -26.26 1.85
CA ASN A 51 -48.53 -25.74 3.20
C ASN A 51 -47.77 -24.43 3.12
N GLU A 52 -47.82 -23.61 4.16
CA GLU A 52 -46.96 -22.45 4.33
C GLU A 52 -45.52 -22.89 4.58
N ILE A 53 -44.58 -22.28 3.88
CA ILE A 53 -43.12 -22.54 4.02
C ILE A 53 -42.41 -21.24 4.39
N LYS A 54 -41.68 -21.24 5.49
CA LYS A 54 -40.75 -20.15 5.81
C LYS A 54 -39.47 -20.33 4.99
N VAL A 55 -39.03 -19.28 4.31
CA VAL A 55 -37.88 -19.30 3.42
C VAL A 55 -36.83 -18.28 3.88
N GLN A 56 -35.57 -18.70 3.96
CA GLN A 56 -34.41 -17.85 4.21
C GLN A 56 -33.23 -18.30 3.36
N PHE A 57 -32.27 -17.38 3.17
CA PHE A 57 -30.99 -17.68 2.55
C PHE A 57 -29.87 -17.67 3.60
N THR A 58 -28.91 -18.58 3.46
CA THR A 58 -27.74 -18.61 4.32
C THR A 58 -26.51 -19.06 3.53
N SER A 59 -25.35 -18.45 3.80
CA SER A 59 -24.05 -18.96 3.37
C SER A 59 -23.53 -19.98 4.38
N LYS A 60 -22.91 -21.05 3.91
CA LYS A 60 -22.30 -22.09 4.77
C LYS A 60 -20.99 -21.65 5.36
N GLU A 61 -20.25 -20.79 4.68
CA GLU A 61 -18.93 -20.33 5.08
C GLU A 61 -18.92 -18.80 5.23
N GLN A 62 -18.25 -18.35 6.28
CA GLN A 62 -17.99 -16.94 6.47
C GLN A 62 -16.78 -16.58 5.59
N ASN A 63 -17.01 -15.89 4.49
CA ASN A 63 -15.95 -15.44 3.58
C ASN A 63 -15.50 -14.04 3.98
N ASP A 64 -14.19 -13.85 4.12
CA ASP A 64 -13.59 -12.55 4.49
C ASP A 64 -13.31 -11.63 3.28
N LYS A 65 -13.51 -12.13 2.04
CA LYS A 65 -13.23 -11.39 0.80
C LYS A 65 -14.41 -10.56 0.30
N PHE A 66 -15.62 -10.82 0.78
CA PHE A 66 -16.82 -10.07 0.42
C PHE A 66 -17.86 -10.12 1.54
N LEU A 67 -18.71 -9.12 1.57
CA LEU A 67 -19.90 -9.07 2.43
C LEU A 67 -21.10 -9.52 1.61
N LEU A 68 -21.94 -10.37 2.20
CA LEU A 68 -23.17 -10.87 1.57
C LEU A 68 -24.36 -10.64 2.53
N ARG A 69 -25.44 -10.08 2.00
CA ARG A 69 -26.70 -9.95 2.75
C ARG A 69 -27.89 -10.18 1.83
N VAL A 70 -29.00 -10.62 2.40
CA VAL A 70 -30.24 -10.91 1.69
C VAL A 70 -31.40 -10.16 2.33
N GLN A 71 -32.27 -9.59 1.50
CA GLN A 71 -33.48 -8.92 1.93
C GLN A 71 -34.69 -9.40 1.09
N PRO A 72 -35.79 -9.73 1.76
CA PRO A 72 -35.97 -9.84 3.21
C PRO A 72 -35.19 -11.03 3.79
N PRO A 73 -34.80 -11.02 5.09
CA PRO A 73 -33.99 -12.09 5.66
C PRO A 73 -34.78 -13.40 5.86
N LEU A 74 -36.07 -13.30 6.03
CA LEU A 74 -36.99 -14.42 6.22
C LEU A 74 -38.38 -14.06 5.72
N VAL A 75 -39.02 -14.95 4.97
CA VAL A 75 -40.41 -14.78 4.45
C VAL A 75 -41.19 -16.06 4.68
N ALA A 76 -42.46 -15.92 5.08
CA ALA A 76 -43.44 -16.99 5.07
C ALA A 76 -44.22 -16.95 3.74
N LEU A 77 -44.15 -18.04 2.94
CA LEU A 77 -44.78 -18.18 1.64
C LEU A 77 -45.96 -19.17 1.73
N GLU A 78 -47.15 -18.69 1.54
CA GLU A 78 -48.32 -19.55 1.35
C GLU A 78 -48.23 -20.36 0.04
N GLY A 79 -48.93 -21.48 -0.03
CA GLY A 79 -48.98 -22.30 -1.24
C GLY A 79 -49.47 -21.50 -2.47
N GLY A 80 -48.71 -21.53 -3.54
CA GLY A 80 -49.01 -20.80 -4.77
C GLY A 80 -48.44 -19.36 -4.84
N TYR A 81 -47.81 -18.85 -3.78
CA TYR A 81 -47.20 -17.54 -3.73
C TYR A 81 -45.69 -17.59 -3.96
N ALA A 82 -45.11 -16.45 -4.31
CA ALA A 82 -43.69 -16.26 -4.50
C ALA A 82 -43.26 -14.91 -3.92
N CYS A 83 -41.99 -14.82 -3.54
CA CYS A 83 -41.34 -13.59 -3.06
C CYS A 83 -40.04 -13.33 -3.81
N GLU A 84 -39.76 -12.06 -4.05
CA GLU A 84 -38.49 -11.58 -4.52
C GLU A 84 -37.56 -11.36 -3.32
N PHE A 85 -36.33 -11.89 -3.45
CA PHE A 85 -35.28 -11.67 -2.53
C PHE A 85 -34.16 -10.87 -3.23
N GLU A 86 -33.78 -9.75 -2.67
CA GLU A 86 -32.62 -8.97 -3.11
C GLU A 86 -31.38 -9.54 -2.44
N ILE A 87 -30.41 -9.95 -3.25
CA ILE A 87 -29.11 -10.46 -2.79
C ILE A 87 -28.09 -9.37 -3.06
N PHE A 88 -27.45 -8.88 -2.00
CA PHE A 88 -26.45 -7.83 -2.05
C PHE A 88 -25.07 -8.44 -1.83
N ILE A 89 -24.10 -8.04 -2.64
CA ILE A 89 -22.69 -8.43 -2.49
C ILE A 89 -21.82 -7.19 -2.56
N GLN A 90 -20.84 -7.12 -1.65
CA GLN A 90 -19.79 -6.09 -1.65
C GLN A 90 -18.41 -6.75 -1.58
N PRO A 91 -17.69 -6.88 -2.70
CA PRO A 91 -16.33 -7.39 -2.71
C PRO A 91 -15.37 -6.44 -1.97
N LEU A 92 -14.47 -6.99 -1.17
CA LEU A 92 -13.47 -6.25 -0.41
C LEU A 92 -12.10 -6.24 -1.10
N CYS A 93 -11.88 -7.15 -2.06
CA CYS A 93 -10.66 -7.28 -2.84
C CYS A 93 -10.96 -7.77 -4.26
N THR A 94 -9.96 -7.65 -5.12
CA THR A 94 -9.98 -8.24 -6.46
C THR A 94 -9.95 -9.75 -6.34
N CYS A 95 -11.05 -10.43 -6.68
CA CYS A 95 -11.13 -11.90 -6.59
C CYS A 95 -12.16 -12.48 -7.56
N LYS A 96 -12.08 -13.81 -7.74
CA LYS A 96 -13.16 -14.60 -8.33
C LYS A 96 -14.05 -15.10 -7.20
N ILE A 97 -15.35 -14.92 -7.38
CA ILE A 97 -16.35 -15.32 -6.40
C ILE A 97 -17.14 -16.50 -6.94
N GLU A 98 -16.99 -17.63 -6.28
CA GLU A 98 -17.80 -18.83 -6.53
C GLU A 98 -18.32 -19.34 -5.19
N GLU A 99 -19.55 -18.97 -4.83
CA GLU A 99 -20.14 -19.23 -3.53
C GLU A 99 -21.45 -19.99 -3.68
N LYS A 100 -21.71 -20.94 -2.76
CA LYS A 100 -22.98 -21.69 -2.68
C LYS A 100 -23.84 -21.11 -1.57
N LEU A 101 -24.97 -20.54 -1.97
CA LEU A 101 -25.96 -19.98 -1.07
C LEU A 101 -27.06 -21.01 -0.86
N SER A 102 -27.31 -21.40 0.40
CA SER A 102 -28.38 -22.32 0.75
C SER A 102 -29.71 -21.57 0.83
N VAL A 103 -30.75 -22.11 0.17
CA VAL A 103 -32.13 -21.71 0.29
C VAL A 103 -32.79 -22.69 1.25
N ILE A 104 -33.04 -22.25 2.46
CA ILE A 104 -33.65 -23.07 3.51
C ILE A 104 -35.14 -22.78 3.58
N GLY A 105 -35.92 -23.81 3.31
CA GLY A 105 -37.36 -23.82 3.50
C GLY A 105 -37.73 -24.62 4.74
N PHE A 106 -38.69 -24.15 5.54
CA PHE A 106 -39.25 -24.88 6.65
C PHE A 106 -40.78 -24.98 6.51
N ASP A 107 -41.28 -26.21 6.26
CA ASP A 107 -42.71 -26.47 6.20
C ASP A 107 -43.36 -26.34 7.61
N MET A 108 -44.20 -25.34 7.78
CA MET A 108 -44.80 -25.01 9.09
C MET A 108 -45.76 -26.04 9.61
N LYS A 109 -46.33 -26.87 8.72
CA LYS A 109 -47.32 -27.90 9.11
C LYS A 109 -46.66 -29.27 9.37
N GLU A 110 -45.73 -29.64 8.47
CA GLU A 110 -45.07 -30.95 8.58
C GLU A 110 -43.83 -30.92 9.48
N GLY A 111 -43.33 -29.73 9.83
CA GLY A 111 -42.08 -29.54 10.56
C GLY A 111 -40.83 -30.01 9.81
N LYS A 112 -40.88 -30.03 8.48
CA LYS A 112 -39.84 -30.55 7.61
C LYS A 112 -38.98 -29.43 7.06
N GLU A 113 -37.67 -29.61 7.17
CA GLU A 113 -36.69 -28.73 6.54
C GLU A 113 -36.41 -29.15 5.08
N ILE A 114 -36.30 -28.17 4.21
CA ILE A 114 -35.98 -28.30 2.78
C ILE A 114 -34.73 -27.46 2.54
N ILE A 115 -33.66 -28.08 2.07
CA ILE A 115 -32.40 -27.38 1.79
C ILE A 115 -32.11 -27.50 0.30
N GLU A 116 -32.10 -26.34 -0.37
CA GLU A 116 -31.74 -26.20 -1.76
C GLU A 116 -30.50 -25.31 -1.91
N THR A 117 -29.90 -25.27 -3.08
CA THR A 117 -28.67 -24.50 -3.28
C THR A 117 -28.75 -23.70 -4.58
N VAL A 118 -28.36 -22.44 -4.50
CA VAL A 118 -28.09 -21.57 -5.65
C VAL A 118 -26.62 -21.17 -5.66
N THR A 119 -26.08 -20.86 -6.82
CA THR A 119 -24.65 -20.54 -6.97
C THR A 119 -24.49 -19.07 -7.34
N ILE A 120 -23.62 -18.37 -6.63
CA ILE A 120 -23.08 -17.07 -7.04
C ILE A 120 -21.81 -17.36 -7.81
N LYS A 121 -21.71 -16.85 -9.05
CA LYS A 121 -20.51 -16.97 -9.85
C LYS A 121 -20.25 -15.66 -10.59
N THR A 122 -19.21 -14.95 -10.17
CA THR A 122 -18.86 -13.64 -10.70
C THR A 122 -17.40 -13.34 -10.49
N GLU A 123 -16.90 -12.29 -11.15
CA GLU A 123 -15.52 -11.79 -11.00
C GLU A 123 -15.57 -10.30 -10.68
N THR A 124 -14.57 -9.80 -9.97
CA THR A 124 -14.44 -8.37 -9.69
C THR A 124 -13.56 -7.67 -10.71
N GLU A 125 -13.67 -6.36 -10.80
CA GLU A 125 -12.72 -5.54 -11.51
C GLU A 125 -11.31 -5.68 -10.93
N MET A 126 -10.29 -5.46 -11.78
CA MET A 126 -8.90 -5.44 -11.35
C MET A 126 -8.57 -4.12 -10.66
N THR A 127 -8.21 -4.19 -9.38
CA THR A 127 -7.82 -3.03 -8.57
C THR A 127 -6.51 -3.31 -7.82
N THR A 128 -6.01 -2.30 -7.10
CA THR A 128 -4.87 -2.45 -6.18
C THR A 128 -5.26 -3.04 -4.81
N LYS A 129 -6.55 -3.37 -4.59
CA LYS A 129 -7.00 -4.17 -3.44
C LYS A 129 -6.77 -5.65 -3.75
N ILE A 130 -5.68 -6.21 -3.26
CA ILE A 130 -5.18 -7.56 -3.59
C ILE A 130 -5.98 -8.63 -2.84
N ASP A 131 -6.25 -9.76 -3.50
CA ASP A 131 -6.69 -10.99 -2.85
C ASP A 131 -5.54 -11.57 -2.01
N PRO A 132 -5.70 -11.74 -0.68
CA PRO A 132 -4.65 -12.30 0.17
C PRO A 132 -4.22 -13.71 -0.23
N ASP A 133 -5.07 -14.47 -0.91
CA ASP A 133 -4.75 -15.83 -1.35
C ASP A 133 -3.81 -15.86 -2.57
N GLU A 134 -3.65 -14.72 -3.28
CA GLU A 134 -2.64 -14.58 -4.33
C GLU A 134 -1.23 -14.33 -3.77
N LEU A 135 -1.09 -14.11 -2.45
CA LEU A 135 0.18 -13.81 -1.81
C LEU A 135 0.80 -15.07 -1.18
N VAL A 136 1.96 -15.46 -1.66
CA VAL A 136 2.77 -16.50 -1.02
C VAL A 136 3.86 -15.83 -0.20
N GLN A 137 3.73 -15.86 1.11
CA GLN A 137 4.73 -15.32 2.03
C GLN A 137 5.84 -16.35 2.25
N GLU A 138 7.11 -15.94 2.10
CA GLU A 138 8.26 -16.83 2.27
C GLU A 138 9.00 -16.52 3.58
N LYS A 139 10.03 -15.68 3.55
CA LYS A 139 10.91 -15.41 4.70
C LYS A 139 10.83 -13.95 5.15
N LYS A 140 10.99 -13.73 6.46
CA LYS A 140 11.19 -12.39 7.02
C LYS A 140 12.50 -11.80 6.51
N ILE A 141 12.44 -10.58 5.98
CA ILE A 141 13.60 -9.85 5.46
C ILE A 141 13.88 -8.55 6.24
N GLY A 142 12.91 -8.06 7.00
CA GLY A 142 13.07 -6.87 7.81
C GLY A 142 12.00 -6.72 8.86
N GLU A 143 12.26 -5.84 9.83
CA GLU A 143 11.28 -5.42 10.82
C GLU A 143 11.53 -3.95 11.18
N GLY A 144 10.50 -3.14 11.12
CA GLY A 144 10.51 -1.73 11.46
C GLY A 144 9.45 -1.38 12.49
N THR A 145 9.37 -0.10 12.80
CA THR A 145 8.39 0.45 13.76
C THR A 145 6.95 0.15 13.33
N PHE A 146 6.66 0.23 12.02
CA PHE A 146 5.32 0.11 11.47
C PHE A 146 4.94 -1.31 11.03
N GLY A 147 5.87 -2.27 11.06
CA GLY A 147 5.53 -3.61 10.58
C GLY A 147 6.71 -4.52 10.34
N ILE A 148 6.38 -5.74 9.89
CA ILE A 148 7.33 -6.78 9.52
C ILE A 148 7.30 -6.94 8.00
N VAL A 149 8.47 -6.95 7.38
CA VAL A 149 8.60 -7.12 5.93
C VAL A 149 9.03 -8.54 5.62
N TYR A 150 8.32 -9.18 4.72
CA TYR A 150 8.58 -10.52 4.22
C TYR A 150 8.91 -10.48 2.73
N LEU A 151 9.84 -11.35 2.30
CA LEU A 151 9.92 -11.75 0.91
C LEU A 151 8.71 -12.64 0.60
N GLY A 152 8.13 -12.48 -0.57
CA GLY A 152 7.05 -13.33 -1.04
C GLY A 152 6.93 -13.34 -2.55
N ILE A 153 5.91 -14.03 -3.03
CA ILE A 153 5.56 -14.13 -4.45
C ILE A 153 4.14 -13.60 -4.65
N PHE A 154 3.96 -12.77 -5.66
CA PHE A 154 2.67 -12.28 -6.11
C PHE A 154 2.61 -12.40 -7.64
N ARG A 155 1.67 -13.19 -8.15
CA ARG A 155 1.49 -13.45 -9.59
C ARG A 155 2.81 -13.81 -10.32
N GLY A 156 3.65 -14.63 -9.66
CA GLY A 156 4.95 -15.08 -10.21
C GLY A 156 6.12 -14.11 -10.02
N ASN A 157 5.89 -12.91 -9.51
CA ASN A 157 6.95 -11.92 -9.23
C ASN A 157 7.39 -11.97 -7.77
N LYS A 158 8.70 -11.81 -7.53
CA LYS A 158 9.22 -11.58 -6.17
C LYS A 158 8.77 -10.21 -5.68
N VAL A 159 8.20 -10.17 -4.47
CA VAL A 159 7.66 -8.97 -3.86
C VAL A 159 8.11 -8.82 -2.41
N ALA A 160 8.07 -7.59 -1.90
CA ALA A 160 8.15 -7.29 -0.48
C ALA A 160 6.74 -7.13 0.07
N ILE A 161 6.39 -7.91 1.09
CA ILE A 161 5.09 -7.88 1.78
C ILE A 161 5.30 -7.26 3.15
N LYS A 162 4.91 -6.00 3.31
CA LYS A 162 4.97 -5.27 4.59
C LYS A 162 3.68 -5.51 5.36
N ARG A 163 3.70 -6.43 6.34
CA ARG A 163 2.58 -6.65 7.26
C ARG A 163 2.62 -5.64 8.39
N MET A 164 1.51 -5.01 8.63
CA MET A 164 1.37 -4.04 9.71
C MET A 164 1.25 -4.77 11.06
N LYS A 165 1.86 -4.21 12.12
CA LYS A 165 1.71 -4.69 13.50
C LYS A 165 0.47 -4.04 14.12
N ASP A 166 -0.37 -4.85 14.79
CA ASP A 166 -1.43 -4.44 15.72
C ASP A 166 -2.36 -3.28 15.28
N ILE A 167 -2.73 -3.23 13.99
CA ILE A 167 -3.63 -2.17 13.46
C ILE A 167 -5.10 -2.36 13.89
N GLN A 168 -5.49 -3.54 14.40
CA GLN A 168 -6.91 -3.86 14.57
C GLN A 168 -7.64 -2.97 15.56
N ASP A 169 -6.93 -2.42 16.55
CA ASP A 169 -7.49 -1.58 17.59
C ASP A 169 -6.98 -0.10 17.51
N ASP A 170 -6.20 0.24 16.46
CA ASP A 170 -5.62 1.57 16.27
C ASP A 170 -6.13 2.21 14.97
N GLU A 171 -7.25 2.96 15.08
CA GLU A 171 -7.84 3.68 13.95
C GLU A 171 -6.86 4.69 13.32
N ASP A 172 -6.00 5.31 14.11
CA ASP A 172 -5.01 6.28 13.61
C ASP A 172 -3.95 5.58 12.73
N ALA A 173 -3.50 4.40 13.13
CA ALA A 173 -2.55 3.60 12.35
C ALA A 173 -3.16 3.11 11.03
N LEU A 174 -4.45 2.74 11.02
CA LEU A 174 -5.16 2.35 9.80
C LEU A 174 -5.29 3.56 8.84
N ILE A 175 -5.66 4.72 9.35
CA ILE A 175 -5.75 5.96 8.56
C ILE A 175 -4.38 6.34 7.96
N GLU A 176 -3.29 6.18 8.71
CA GLU A 176 -1.94 6.44 8.20
C GLU A 176 -1.55 5.44 7.10
N PHE A 177 -1.88 4.17 7.28
CA PHE A 177 -1.67 3.14 6.27
C PHE A 177 -2.46 3.42 4.98
N GLU A 178 -3.74 3.77 5.09
CA GLU A 178 -4.56 4.14 3.93
C GLU A 178 -4.00 5.36 3.18
N LYS A 179 -3.48 6.35 3.90
CA LYS A 179 -2.81 7.51 3.29
C LYS A 179 -1.54 7.11 2.54
N GLU A 180 -0.71 6.22 3.10
CA GLU A 180 0.49 5.71 2.43
C GLU A 180 0.12 4.98 1.14
N ILE A 181 -0.88 4.08 1.20
CA ILE A 181 -1.41 3.37 0.02
C ILE A 181 -1.93 4.34 -1.04
N PHE A 182 -2.76 5.31 -0.64
CA PHE A 182 -3.32 6.31 -1.57
C PHE A 182 -2.24 7.11 -2.30
N MET A 183 -1.14 7.42 -1.61
CA MET A 183 0.00 8.11 -2.23
C MET A 183 0.72 7.20 -3.22
N LEU A 184 1.05 5.97 -2.82
CA LEU A 184 1.75 5.00 -3.67
C LEU A 184 0.94 4.62 -4.91
N ASP A 185 -0.37 4.48 -4.78
CA ASP A 185 -1.25 4.10 -5.90
C ASP A 185 -1.29 5.15 -7.01
N LYS A 186 -1.03 6.42 -6.67
CA LYS A 186 -0.98 7.54 -7.62
C LYS A 186 0.35 7.67 -8.36
N PHE A 187 1.43 7.13 -7.81
CA PHE A 187 2.75 7.36 -8.37
C PHE A 187 3.12 6.28 -9.38
N ARG A 188 3.52 6.74 -10.58
CA ARG A 188 4.06 5.89 -11.64
C ARG A 188 5.38 6.52 -12.10
N CYS A 189 6.48 6.10 -11.46
CA CYS A 189 7.81 6.64 -11.71
C CYS A 189 8.85 5.53 -11.58
N ASP A 190 9.78 5.45 -12.52
CA ASP A 190 10.86 4.45 -12.50
C ASP A 190 11.76 4.55 -11.24
N TYR A 191 11.81 5.73 -10.59
CA TYR A 191 12.66 6.03 -9.43
C TYR A 191 11.95 5.96 -8.09
N ILE A 192 10.69 5.52 -8.09
CA ILE A 192 9.89 5.23 -6.90
C ILE A 192 9.58 3.74 -6.89
N ILE A 193 9.61 3.13 -5.69
CA ILE A 193 9.32 1.71 -5.55
C ILE A 193 7.95 1.38 -6.18
N HIS A 194 7.90 0.34 -6.99
CA HIS A 194 6.65 -0.06 -7.62
C HIS A 194 5.70 -0.64 -6.58
N PHE A 195 4.49 -0.12 -6.55
CA PHE A 195 3.41 -0.57 -5.70
C PHE A 195 2.49 -1.51 -6.50
N TYR A 196 2.35 -2.75 -6.04
CA TYR A 196 1.44 -3.73 -6.64
C TYR A 196 0.03 -3.63 -6.09
N GLY A 197 -0.11 -3.31 -4.79
CA GLY A 197 -1.38 -3.17 -4.12
C GLY A 197 -1.30 -3.45 -2.63
N ALA A 198 -2.47 -3.51 -1.98
CA ALA A 198 -2.59 -3.76 -0.56
C ALA A 198 -3.78 -4.67 -0.25
N VAL A 199 -3.69 -5.38 0.88
CA VAL A 199 -4.78 -6.14 1.47
C VAL A 199 -5.36 -5.34 2.62
N PHE A 200 -6.69 -5.13 2.61
CA PHE A 200 -7.44 -4.40 3.65
C PHE A 200 -8.30 -5.33 4.51
N ILE A 201 -8.19 -6.63 4.31
CA ILE A 201 -8.95 -7.62 5.08
C ILE A 201 -8.41 -7.67 6.51
N PRO A 202 -9.27 -7.60 7.54
CA PRO A 202 -8.86 -7.69 8.94
C PRO A 202 -7.95 -8.90 9.20
N ASN A 203 -6.97 -8.77 10.08
CA ASN A 203 -5.92 -9.77 10.38
C ASN A 203 -4.93 -10.08 9.22
N LYS A 204 -5.16 -9.56 8.00
CA LYS A 204 -4.32 -9.81 6.83
C LYS A 204 -3.76 -8.52 6.23
N ILE A 205 -3.94 -7.37 6.89
CA ILE A 205 -3.54 -6.05 6.38
C ILE A 205 -2.06 -6.03 6.04
N CYS A 206 -1.77 -5.77 4.78
CA CYS A 206 -0.39 -5.66 4.28
C CYS A 206 -0.32 -4.82 3.00
N MET A 207 0.87 -4.29 2.74
CA MET A 207 1.24 -3.62 1.51
C MET A 207 2.20 -4.48 0.71
N VAL A 208 2.04 -4.51 -0.61
CA VAL A 208 2.86 -5.30 -1.54
C VAL A 208 3.58 -4.38 -2.51
N THR A 209 4.90 -4.42 -2.47
CA THR A 209 5.78 -3.61 -3.33
C THR A 209 6.79 -4.48 -4.05
N GLU A 210 7.48 -3.89 -5.01
CA GLU A 210 8.65 -4.45 -5.67
C GLU A 210 9.71 -4.85 -4.62
N TYR A 211 10.35 -6.00 -4.84
CA TYR A 211 11.42 -6.48 -3.97
C TYR A 211 12.77 -5.91 -4.39
N ALA A 212 13.47 -5.27 -3.47
CA ALA A 212 14.83 -4.79 -3.65
C ALA A 212 15.82 -5.85 -3.19
N GLU A 213 16.60 -6.42 -4.10
CA GLU A 213 17.49 -7.55 -3.83
C GLU A 213 18.59 -7.19 -2.83
N PHE A 214 19.09 -5.95 -2.88
CA PHE A 214 20.17 -5.49 -2.01
C PHE A 214 19.69 -4.81 -0.73
N GLY A 215 18.36 -4.69 -0.54
CA GLY A 215 17.77 -3.98 0.59
C GLY A 215 17.92 -2.48 0.47
N SER A 216 17.98 -1.76 1.59
CA SER A 216 18.20 -0.31 1.60
C SER A 216 19.68 0.04 1.42
N LEU A 217 19.96 1.26 1.00
CA LEU A 217 21.31 1.80 0.92
C LEU A 217 22.01 1.77 2.31
N GLN A 218 21.23 1.97 3.38
CA GLN A 218 21.69 1.83 4.76
C GLN A 218 22.06 0.38 5.10
N ASP A 219 21.27 -0.61 4.64
CA ASP A 219 21.58 -2.02 4.81
C ASP A 219 22.90 -2.38 4.14
N MET A 220 23.13 -1.85 2.94
CA MET A 220 24.37 -2.05 2.22
C MET A 220 25.57 -1.46 2.97
N MET A 221 25.42 -0.25 3.52
CA MET A 221 26.48 0.37 4.33
C MET A 221 26.80 -0.41 5.61
N LYS A 222 25.79 -1.05 6.22
CA LYS A 222 25.95 -1.84 7.47
C LYS A 222 26.47 -3.26 7.24
N LYS A 223 25.93 -3.96 6.23
CA LYS A 223 26.19 -5.40 6.01
C LYS A 223 27.57 -5.68 5.43
N GLU A 224 28.16 -4.73 4.73
CA GLU A 224 29.24 -5.06 3.84
C GLU A 224 30.51 -4.24 4.06
N LYS A 225 31.29 -4.72 5.03
CA LYS A 225 32.70 -4.41 5.05
C LYS A 225 33.48 -4.97 3.83
N ASN A 226 32.85 -5.84 3.03
CA ASN A 226 33.49 -6.61 1.95
C ASN A 226 33.03 -6.26 0.52
N ILE A 227 31.88 -5.59 0.30
CA ILE A 227 31.53 -5.08 -1.04
C ILE A 227 31.97 -3.62 -1.14
N GLN A 228 33.09 -3.42 -1.81
CA GLN A 228 33.56 -2.08 -2.18
C GLN A 228 32.73 -1.57 -3.34
N ILE A 229 31.59 -0.89 -3.02
CA ILE A 229 30.78 -0.24 -4.05
C ILE A 229 31.61 0.89 -4.65
N ARG A 230 31.86 0.80 -5.98
CA ARG A 230 32.62 1.81 -6.71
C ARG A 230 31.92 3.17 -6.66
N LEU A 231 32.72 4.23 -6.75
CA LEU A 231 32.22 5.61 -6.76
C LEU A 231 31.14 5.81 -7.83
N PHE A 232 31.34 5.25 -9.00
CA PHE A 232 30.36 5.25 -10.11
C PHE A 232 28.98 4.78 -9.68
N MET A 233 28.88 3.64 -8.98
CA MET A 233 27.60 3.09 -8.52
C MET A 233 26.96 3.95 -7.44
N LYS A 234 27.74 4.50 -6.50
CA LYS A 234 27.23 5.46 -5.49
C LYS A 234 26.56 6.65 -6.16
N ILE A 235 27.21 7.22 -7.20
CA ILE A 235 26.67 8.32 -7.97
C ILE A 235 25.36 7.92 -8.68
N LYS A 236 25.34 6.74 -9.35
CA LYS A 236 24.12 6.26 -10.02
C LYS A 236 22.93 6.13 -9.09
N ILE A 237 23.11 5.46 -7.94
CA ILE A 237 22.05 5.29 -6.94
C ILE A 237 21.54 6.67 -6.46
N LEU A 238 22.45 7.62 -6.24
CA LEU A 238 22.06 8.97 -5.79
C LEU A 238 21.36 9.79 -6.91
N ILE A 239 21.76 9.62 -8.16
CA ILE A 239 21.03 10.21 -9.31
C ILE A 239 19.60 9.67 -9.36
N ASP A 240 19.43 8.36 -9.23
CA ASP A 240 18.12 7.72 -9.26
C ASP A 240 17.23 8.24 -8.10
N ALA A 241 17.79 8.32 -6.89
CA ALA A 241 17.08 8.91 -5.74
C ALA A 241 16.73 10.39 -5.98
N ALA A 242 17.65 11.19 -6.53
CA ALA A 242 17.40 12.58 -6.86
C ALA A 242 16.29 12.75 -7.92
N LYS A 243 16.25 11.88 -8.93
CA LYS A 243 15.16 11.84 -9.92
C LYS A 243 13.82 11.50 -9.29
N GLY A 244 13.80 10.59 -8.30
CA GLY A 244 12.62 10.30 -7.49
C GLY A 244 12.14 11.53 -6.71
N ILE A 245 13.07 12.27 -6.06
CA ILE A 245 12.75 13.52 -5.35
C ILE A 245 12.21 14.58 -6.32
N SER A 246 12.84 14.75 -7.49
CA SER A 246 12.39 15.71 -8.52
C SER A 246 10.96 15.38 -8.97
N TYR A 247 10.65 14.11 -9.22
CA TYR A 247 9.29 13.67 -9.56
C TYR A 247 8.28 14.04 -8.48
N LEU A 248 8.56 13.74 -7.21
CA LEU A 248 7.68 14.10 -6.09
C LEU A 248 7.48 15.61 -6.00
N HIS A 249 8.56 16.38 -6.05
CA HIS A 249 8.51 17.84 -5.99
C HIS A 249 7.72 18.47 -7.15
N SER A 250 7.82 17.91 -8.36
CA SER A 250 7.05 18.34 -9.52
C SER A 250 5.55 18.07 -9.37
N ASN A 251 5.18 17.01 -8.64
CA ASN A 251 3.81 16.67 -8.30
C ASN A 251 3.29 17.31 -6.99
N GLY A 252 4.05 18.27 -6.44
CA GLY A 252 3.64 18.98 -5.22
C GLY A 252 3.70 18.13 -3.95
N ILE A 253 4.54 17.10 -3.92
CA ILE A 253 4.70 16.18 -2.79
C ILE A 253 6.05 16.43 -2.11
N LEU A 254 6.06 16.43 -0.78
CA LEU A 254 7.27 16.44 0.04
C LEU A 254 7.45 15.06 0.67
N HIS A 255 8.64 14.49 0.57
CA HIS A 255 8.93 13.16 1.11
C HIS A 255 9.04 13.19 2.64
N ARG A 256 9.78 14.16 3.20
CA ARG A 256 9.97 14.47 4.62
C ARG A 256 10.80 13.47 5.43
N ASP A 257 11.22 12.37 4.84
CA ASP A 257 12.09 11.36 5.48
C ASP A 257 13.14 10.81 4.49
N ILE A 258 13.83 11.71 3.76
CA ILE A 258 14.94 11.33 2.87
C ILE A 258 16.13 10.90 3.72
N LYS A 259 16.54 9.64 3.57
CA LYS A 259 17.68 9.02 4.26
C LYS A 259 18.09 7.72 3.54
N PRO A 260 19.28 7.17 3.80
CA PRO A 260 19.74 5.92 3.17
C PRO A 260 18.81 4.72 3.43
N ASP A 261 18.11 4.66 4.58
CA ASP A 261 17.14 3.60 4.86
C ASP A 261 15.96 3.60 3.86
N ASN A 262 15.62 4.77 3.30
CA ASN A 262 14.48 4.97 2.40
C ASN A 262 14.89 5.03 0.92
N ILE A 263 16.12 4.62 0.59
CA ILE A 263 16.60 4.39 -0.77
C ILE A 263 16.87 2.91 -0.92
N LEU A 264 16.02 2.21 -1.66
CA LEU A 264 16.16 0.79 -1.93
C LEU A 264 17.06 0.56 -3.14
N VAL A 265 17.97 -0.41 -3.05
CA VAL A 265 18.90 -0.77 -4.11
C VAL A 265 18.41 -2.05 -4.79
N LEU A 266 18.04 -1.92 -6.06
CA LEU A 266 17.50 -3.03 -6.85
C LEU A 266 18.60 -3.79 -7.59
N SER A 267 19.62 -3.08 -8.05
CA SER A 267 20.72 -3.66 -8.84
C SER A 267 22.01 -2.91 -8.58
N ILE A 268 23.14 -3.63 -8.62
CA ILE A 268 24.50 -3.07 -8.65
C ILE A 268 25.17 -3.26 -10.03
N ASP A 269 24.38 -3.67 -11.03
CA ASP A 269 24.85 -3.76 -12.42
C ASP A 269 24.85 -2.35 -13.03
N GLU A 270 26.00 -1.94 -13.55
CA GLU A 270 26.20 -0.63 -14.17
C GLU A 270 25.39 -0.44 -15.46
N SER A 271 25.04 -1.53 -16.13
CA SER A 271 24.18 -1.52 -17.32
C SER A 271 22.70 -1.34 -17.00
N SER A 272 22.28 -1.52 -15.75
CA SER A 272 20.89 -1.36 -15.33
C SER A 272 20.44 0.09 -15.52
N LYS A 273 19.23 0.27 -16.07
CA LYS A 273 18.61 1.58 -16.27
C LYS A 273 18.40 2.32 -14.94
N VAL A 274 17.98 1.59 -13.90
CA VAL A 274 17.71 2.09 -12.56
C VAL A 274 18.36 1.16 -11.55
N ASN A 275 19.12 1.74 -10.62
CA ASN A 275 19.79 1.02 -9.55
C ASN A 275 19.18 1.30 -8.18
N GLY A 276 18.61 2.49 -7.98
CA GLY A 276 18.01 2.92 -6.71
C GLY A 276 16.60 3.46 -6.86
N LYS A 277 15.75 3.25 -5.85
CA LYS A 277 14.38 3.78 -5.80
C LYS A 277 14.03 4.30 -4.41
N LEU A 278 13.25 5.38 -4.37
CA LEU A 278 12.69 5.90 -3.12
C LEU A 278 11.54 5.00 -2.63
N THR A 279 11.46 4.88 -1.31
CA THR A 279 10.40 4.15 -0.59
C THR A 279 9.98 4.89 0.68
N ASP A 280 8.99 4.37 1.39
CA ASP A 280 8.46 4.87 2.68
C ASP A 280 7.84 6.27 2.58
N PHE A 281 6.58 6.29 2.16
CA PHE A 281 5.78 7.50 1.98
C PHE A 281 4.88 7.82 3.20
N GLY A 282 5.02 7.10 4.31
CA GLY A 282 4.23 7.31 5.52
C GLY A 282 4.33 8.73 6.08
N SER A 283 5.48 9.38 5.89
CA SER A 283 5.71 10.77 6.28
C SER A 283 5.37 11.80 5.20
N SER A 284 5.08 11.37 3.97
CA SER A 284 4.88 12.28 2.82
C SER A 284 3.60 13.10 2.92
N ARG A 285 3.62 14.31 2.38
CA ARG A 285 2.48 15.25 2.40
C ARG A 285 2.43 16.07 1.12
N ASN A 286 1.20 16.43 0.72
CA ASN A 286 0.96 17.37 -0.37
C ASN A 286 1.19 18.81 0.12
N ILE A 287 1.91 19.63 -0.65
CA ILE A 287 2.23 21.03 -0.33
C ILE A 287 0.96 21.87 -0.13
N ASN A 288 -0.09 21.63 -0.92
CA ASN A 288 -1.34 22.40 -0.86
C ASN A 288 -2.17 22.10 0.39
N MET A 289 -2.06 20.89 0.98
CA MET A 289 -2.74 20.53 2.22
C MET A 289 -2.06 21.12 3.47
N MET A 290 -0.85 21.64 3.34
CA MET A 290 -0.08 22.19 4.46
C MET A 290 -0.43 23.63 4.83
N MET A 291 -1.31 24.31 4.10
CA MET A 291 -1.70 25.70 4.43
C MET A 291 -2.60 25.81 5.66
N THR A 292 -3.14 24.70 6.16
CA THR A 292 -3.99 24.66 7.35
C THR A 292 -3.36 23.76 8.42
N ASN A 293 -2.79 24.39 9.45
CA ASN A 293 -2.36 23.77 10.73
C ASN A 293 -1.27 22.71 10.68
N MET A 294 0.00 23.15 10.53
CA MET A 294 1.13 22.31 10.92
C MET A 294 1.33 22.38 12.45
N THR A 295 0.70 21.46 13.17
CA THR A 295 1.21 21.06 14.48
C THR A 295 2.38 20.11 14.25
N PHE A 296 3.50 20.40 14.91
CA PHE A 296 4.65 19.51 15.00
C PHE A 296 4.15 18.20 15.63
N THR A 297 3.90 17.17 14.84
CA THR A 297 3.64 15.84 15.37
C THR A 297 4.96 15.36 15.95
N LYS A 298 5.02 15.22 17.28
CA LYS A 298 6.17 14.62 17.98
C LYS A 298 6.51 13.30 17.29
N GLY A 299 7.76 13.20 16.75
CA GLY A 299 8.28 11.95 16.21
C GLY A 299 8.41 11.85 14.69
N ILE A 300 8.10 12.88 13.89
CA ILE A 300 8.27 12.82 12.43
C ILE A 300 9.71 13.16 12.04
N GLY A 301 10.39 12.20 11.40
CA GLY A 301 11.73 12.27 10.85
C GLY A 301 12.82 11.89 11.85
N THR A 302 13.97 11.47 11.33
CA THR A 302 15.15 11.18 12.11
C THR A 302 15.93 12.48 12.30
N PRO A 303 16.19 12.97 13.52
CA PRO A 303 16.84 14.30 13.76
C PRO A 303 18.14 14.49 12.99
N THR A 304 18.87 13.42 12.71
CA THR A 304 20.10 13.39 11.92
C THR A 304 19.95 14.04 10.54
N TYR A 305 18.79 13.87 9.91
CA TYR A 305 18.51 14.35 8.54
C TYR A 305 17.67 15.63 8.51
N MET A 306 17.25 16.14 9.67
CA MET A 306 16.37 17.31 9.74
C MET A 306 17.14 18.60 9.43
N ALA A 307 16.55 19.43 8.56
CA ALA A 307 17.06 20.75 8.25
C ALA A 307 16.94 21.72 9.45
N PRO A 308 17.81 22.74 9.55
CA PRO A 308 17.78 23.70 10.67
C PRO A 308 16.40 24.35 10.87
N GLU A 309 15.74 24.75 9.79
CA GLU A 309 14.40 25.34 9.86
C GLU A 309 13.35 24.36 10.42
N ILE A 310 13.54 23.05 10.18
CA ILE A 310 12.63 22.02 10.72
C ILE A 310 12.89 21.80 12.21
N LEU A 311 14.17 21.77 12.62
CA LEU A 311 14.54 21.71 14.03
C LEU A 311 14.02 22.94 14.81
N GLN A 312 13.87 24.09 14.14
CA GLN A 312 13.30 25.33 14.68
C GLN A 312 11.77 25.42 14.52
N GLN A 313 11.11 24.32 14.15
CA GLN A 313 9.65 24.22 14.01
C GLN A 313 9.05 25.14 12.93
N GLN A 314 9.81 25.45 11.89
CA GLN A 314 9.31 26.21 10.75
C GLN A 314 8.60 25.28 9.74
N LYS A 315 7.89 25.88 8.76
CA LYS A 315 7.16 25.15 7.74
C LYS A 315 8.10 24.32 6.84
N TYR A 316 7.78 23.06 6.66
CA TYR A 316 8.49 22.17 5.75
C TYR A 316 8.30 22.61 4.30
N LYS A 317 9.40 22.71 3.54
CA LYS A 317 9.41 23.07 2.11
C LYS A 317 10.29 22.07 1.35
N LYS A 318 10.25 22.10 0.01
CA LYS A 318 11.12 21.30 -0.86
C LYS A 318 12.60 21.38 -0.46
N THR A 319 13.04 22.55 -0.01
CA THR A 319 14.41 22.79 0.45
C THR A 319 14.83 21.96 1.67
N ALA A 320 13.89 21.50 2.49
CA ALA A 320 14.18 20.61 3.61
C ALA A 320 14.50 19.18 3.12
N ASP A 321 13.79 18.67 2.10
CA ASP A 321 14.15 17.40 1.45
C ASP A 321 15.56 17.48 0.82
N ILE A 322 15.93 18.65 0.24
CA ILE A 322 17.27 18.88 -0.31
C ILE A 322 18.35 18.79 0.78
N TYR A 323 18.08 19.37 1.96
CA TYR A 323 18.99 19.25 3.10
C TYR A 323 19.20 17.79 3.51
N SER A 324 18.11 17.05 3.69
CA SER A 324 18.13 15.62 4.05
C SER A 324 18.89 14.80 2.99
N PHE A 325 18.72 15.13 1.71
CA PHE A 325 19.46 14.52 0.61
C PHE A 325 20.95 14.86 0.67
N GLY A 326 21.32 16.08 1.08
CA GLY A 326 22.71 16.46 1.33
C GLY A 326 23.41 15.60 2.38
N ILE A 327 22.73 15.33 3.52
CA ILE A 327 23.23 14.41 4.55
C ILE A 327 23.33 12.99 3.98
N THR A 328 22.30 12.54 3.24
CA THR A 328 22.29 11.22 2.59
C THR A 328 23.46 11.05 1.62
N MET A 329 23.77 12.06 0.81
CA MET A 329 24.93 12.08 -0.07
C MET A 329 26.26 11.96 0.72
N TYR A 330 26.40 12.73 1.81
CA TYR A 330 27.59 12.65 2.66
C TYR A 330 27.79 11.24 3.17
N GLU A 331 26.77 10.62 3.75
CA GLU A 331 26.83 9.25 4.28
C GLU A 331 27.15 8.21 3.19
N THR A 332 26.54 8.34 2.01
CA THR A 332 26.77 7.43 0.89
C THR A 332 28.21 7.50 0.38
N PHE A 333 28.76 8.71 0.22
CA PHE A 333 30.14 8.85 -0.26
C PHE A 333 31.16 8.51 0.81
N HIS A 334 30.90 8.94 2.07
CA HIS A 334 31.73 8.57 3.22
C HIS A 334 31.66 7.07 3.52
N TRP A 335 30.55 6.42 3.17
CA TRP A 335 30.22 5.04 3.50
C TRP A 335 30.11 4.81 5.01
N GLY A 336 29.46 5.73 5.70
CA GLY A 336 29.28 5.72 7.14
C GLY A 336 28.43 6.87 7.66
N GLU A 337 28.14 6.88 8.95
CA GLU A 337 27.29 7.87 9.61
C GLU A 337 27.88 9.29 9.54
N CYS A 338 27.05 10.25 9.16
CA CYS A 338 27.42 11.67 9.20
C CYS A 338 27.66 12.14 10.64
N TYR A 339 26.82 11.71 11.56
CA TYR A 339 26.90 12.07 12.99
C TYR A 339 27.08 10.80 13.85
N PRO A 340 28.30 10.22 13.91
CA PRO A 340 28.54 8.98 14.62
C PRO A 340 28.32 9.16 16.13
N LYS A 341 27.77 8.14 16.79
CA LYS A 341 27.46 8.13 18.24
C LYS A 341 28.67 8.43 19.15
N LEU A 342 29.86 8.14 18.66
CA LEU A 342 31.08 8.46 19.39
C LEU A 342 31.29 9.96 19.60
N LEU A 343 30.88 10.78 18.63
CA LEU A 343 30.97 12.25 18.68
C LEU A 343 29.67 12.90 19.15
N PHE A 344 28.54 12.30 18.79
CA PHE A 344 27.20 12.81 19.06
C PHE A 344 26.41 11.77 19.87
N LYS A 345 26.62 11.77 21.20
CA LYS A 345 25.99 10.79 22.11
C LYS A 345 24.46 10.85 22.11
N PHE A 346 23.92 12.02 21.84
CA PHE A 346 22.48 12.28 21.96
C PHE A 346 21.93 13.05 20.74
N PRO A 347 20.68 12.83 20.33
CA PRO A 347 20.06 13.54 19.21
C PRO A 347 20.07 15.06 19.34
N TRP A 348 19.90 15.59 20.54
CA TRP A 348 19.93 17.05 20.76
C TRP A 348 21.32 17.67 20.52
N ALA A 349 22.41 16.91 20.70
CA ALA A 349 23.75 17.39 20.37
C ALA A 349 23.91 17.60 18.86
N ILE A 350 23.27 16.78 18.05
CA ILE A 350 23.18 16.95 16.58
C ILE A 350 22.39 18.21 16.26
N ALA A 351 21.21 18.36 16.86
CA ALA A 351 20.36 19.53 16.64
C ALA A 351 21.06 20.84 17.01
N ASP A 352 21.76 20.88 18.16
CA ASP A 352 22.53 22.04 18.60
C ASP A 352 23.69 22.37 17.63
N PHE A 353 24.42 21.36 17.18
CA PHE A 353 25.50 21.47 16.19
C PHE A 353 25.00 22.08 14.87
N ILE A 354 23.88 21.56 14.35
CA ILE A 354 23.23 22.04 13.13
C ILE A 354 22.71 23.47 13.28
N ASN A 355 22.02 23.78 14.39
CA ASN A 355 21.46 25.10 14.64
C ASN A 355 22.54 26.19 14.82
N LYS A 356 23.72 25.84 15.28
CA LYS A 356 24.90 26.73 15.32
C LYS A 356 25.55 26.95 13.97
N GLY A 357 24.99 26.40 12.87
CA GLY A 357 25.53 26.52 11.54
C GLY A 357 26.74 25.62 11.27
N GLN A 358 27.05 24.69 12.18
CA GLN A 358 28.18 23.79 12.03
C GLN A 358 27.82 22.62 11.11
N ARG A 359 28.84 22.12 10.40
CA ARG A 359 28.73 20.96 9.48
C ARG A 359 29.94 20.07 9.64
N ARG A 360 29.81 18.82 9.23
CA ARG A 360 30.93 17.87 9.20
C ARG A 360 31.94 18.32 8.16
N GLU A 361 33.18 18.21 8.49
CA GLU A 361 34.31 18.46 7.57
C GLU A 361 34.39 17.39 6.48
N ARG A 362 35.11 17.71 5.41
CA ARG A 362 35.31 16.77 4.29
C ARG A 362 36.25 15.64 4.76
N PRO A 363 35.82 14.39 4.77
CA PRO A 363 36.70 13.25 4.95
C PRO A 363 37.49 12.97 3.65
N ASP A 364 38.67 12.35 3.77
CA ASP A 364 39.57 12.13 2.63
C ASP A 364 38.94 11.27 1.50
N ASN A 365 38.02 10.39 1.85
CA ASN A 365 37.36 9.49 0.91
C ASN A 365 36.19 10.14 0.13
N ILE A 366 35.86 11.40 0.40
CA ILE A 366 34.90 12.16 -0.42
C ILE A 366 35.68 13.10 -1.37
N PRO A 367 35.54 12.93 -2.70
CA PRO A 367 36.16 13.85 -3.65
C PRO A 367 35.72 15.31 -3.42
N GLU A 368 36.64 16.27 -3.55
CA GLU A 368 36.36 17.67 -3.25
C GLU A 368 35.18 18.25 -4.07
N PRO A 369 35.03 17.97 -5.39
CA PRO A 369 33.88 18.47 -6.15
C PRO A 369 32.54 17.96 -5.61
N ILE A 370 32.48 16.70 -5.17
CA ILE A 370 31.30 16.08 -4.57
C ILE A 370 31.01 16.74 -3.20
N TYR A 371 32.02 16.94 -2.38
CA TYR A 371 31.83 17.62 -1.10
C TYR A 371 31.32 19.05 -1.26
N LYS A 372 31.82 19.80 -2.27
CA LYS A 372 31.29 21.12 -2.62
C LYS A 372 29.78 21.07 -3.00
N LEU A 373 29.37 20.03 -3.73
CA LEU A 373 27.95 19.82 -4.02
C LEU A 373 27.16 19.56 -2.74
N ILE A 374 27.66 18.72 -1.86
CA ILE A 374 27.02 18.41 -0.56
C ILE A 374 26.87 19.69 0.27
N THR A 375 27.90 20.57 0.31
CA THR A 375 27.83 21.83 1.08
C THR A 375 26.74 22.77 0.57
N LEU A 376 26.47 22.79 -0.72
CA LEU A 376 25.35 23.54 -1.30
C LEU A 376 23.99 22.96 -0.99
N CYS A 377 23.89 21.65 -0.76
CA CYS A 377 22.61 21.00 -0.40
C CYS A 377 22.24 21.23 1.07
N TRP A 378 23.20 21.20 1.99
CA TRP A 378 22.97 21.40 3.42
C TRP A 378 23.27 22.79 3.95
N ALA A 379 23.23 23.83 3.08
CA ALA A 379 23.39 25.19 3.48
C ALA A 379 22.44 25.58 4.62
N GLN A 380 22.87 26.50 5.51
CA GLN A 380 22.09 26.93 6.65
C GLN A 380 20.77 27.57 6.22
N GLU A 381 20.85 28.53 5.28
CA GLU A 381 19.69 29.21 4.73
C GLU A 381 19.04 28.40 3.62
N PRO A 382 17.73 28.08 3.71
CA PRO A 382 17.04 27.27 2.70
C PRO A 382 17.14 27.82 1.26
N LYS A 383 17.18 29.15 1.10
CA LYS A 383 17.29 29.82 -0.21
C LYS A 383 18.66 29.67 -0.91
N GLU A 384 19.69 29.28 -0.15
CA GLU A 384 21.04 29.06 -0.66
C GLU A 384 21.24 27.62 -1.17
N ARG A 385 20.28 26.72 -0.90
CA ARG A 385 20.31 25.33 -1.35
C ARG A 385 19.99 25.24 -2.83
N LEU A 386 20.71 24.37 -3.54
CA LEU A 386 20.46 24.12 -4.96
C LEU A 386 19.09 23.48 -5.18
N PRO A 387 18.42 23.80 -6.30
CA PRO A 387 17.28 23.02 -6.79
C PRO A 387 17.68 21.57 -7.09
N ILE A 388 16.75 20.63 -6.95
CA ILE A 388 17.05 19.20 -7.16
C ILE A 388 17.55 18.91 -8.59
N ASP A 389 17.01 19.58 -9.60
CA ASP A 389 17.41 19.38 -10.99
C ASP A 389 18.86 19.79 -11.24
N SER A 390 19.32 20.89 -10.63
CA SER A 390 20.73 21.29 -10.66
C SER A 390 21.66 20.30 -9.93
N ILE A 391 21.16 19.61 -8.90
CA ILE A 391 21.90 18.55 -8.23
C ILE A 391 22.06 17.35 -9.16
N ILE A 392 20.97 16.95 -9.84
CA ILE A 392 21.00 15.87 -10.84
C ILE A 392 22.03 16.15 -11.93
N GLU A 393 21.97 17.34 -12.55
CA GLU A 393 22.92 17.74 -13.60
C GLU A 393 24.39 17.64 -13.15
N LYS A 394 24.69 18.09 -11.94
CA LYS A 394 26.04 17.99 -11.37
C LYS A 394 26.47 16.56 -11.10
N LEU A 395 25.58 15.73 -10.54
CA LEU A 395 25.86 14.30 -10.32
C LEU A 395 26.07 13.56 -11.65
N GLU A 396 25.27 13.85 -12.68
CA GLU A 396 25.43 13.27 -14.02
C GLU A 396 26.77 13.71 -14.67
N SER A 397 27.19 14.96 -14.48
CA SER A 397 28.49 15.42 -14.92
C SER A 397 29.65 14.69 -14.22
N PHE A 398 29.54 14.44 -12.91
CA PHE A 398 30.51 13.63 -12.17
C PHE A 398 30.54 12.17 -12.65
N LEU A 399 29.37 11.60 -12.97
CA LEU A 399 29.27 10.22 -13.49
C LEU A 399 30.02 10.07 -14.81
N GLN A 400 29.93 11.07 -15.71
CA GLN A 400 30.63 11.06 -17.00
C GLN A 400 32.14 11.20 -16.88
N SER A 401 32.62 11.71 -15.75
CA SER A 401 34.06 11.89 -15.47
C SER A 401 34.70 10.73 -14.71
N CYS A 402 33.89 9.75 -14.27
CA CYS A 402 34.34 8.52 -13.59
C CYS A 402 34.66 7.41 -14.59
#